data_c72d3ab4298f550bbfc100431ec9c394
#
_entry.id   c72d3ab4298f550bbfc100431ec9c394
#
_cell.length_a   1.000
_cell.length_b   1.000
_cell.length_c   1.000
_cell.angle_alpha   90.00
_cell.angle_beta   90.00
_cell.angle_gamma   90.00
#
_symmetry.space_group_name_H-M   'P 1'
#
loop_
_entity.id
_entity.type
_entity.pdbx_description
1 polymer ?
#
loop_
_entity_poly.entity_id
_entity_poly.type
_entity_poly.pdbx_seq_one_letter_code
_entity_poly.pdbx_strand_id
1 'polypeptide(L)'
;MDIIAEGIKQKLIQFEDNRKYIVYVHQDKRRNYTNPEEVVQAETFLHLVLTYKYPVKRIRQFVAVQMGSETKEADIIVYADDALKAPLIITECKKETVSELEFARAADQAVSYAVAEGARYIWVTSKLKNEYFEIPAKKPKDRITIPDVPQFGVTELARFKFAKDGGTTKTGQKLFPLETVSEDELMISFKPARSKSMPISRGNSRASTATIA
;
A
#
# COMPACT_ATOMS: atom_id res chain seq x y z
N MET A 1 14.72 -8.41 13.34
CA MET A 1 14.90 -7.18 14.17
C MET A 1 13.51 -6.69 14.54
N ASP A 2 13.23 -6.50 15.81
CA ASP A 2 11.94 -5.93 16.25
C ASP A 2 11.86 -4.47 15.81
N ILE A 3 11.01 -4.19 14.83
CA ILE A 3 10.89 -2.85 14.24
C ILE A 3 10.31 -1.84 15.23
N ILE A 4 9.45 -2.29 16.14
CA ILE A 4 8.87 -1.45 17.22
C ILE A 4 9.98 -1.03 18.19
N ALA A 5 10.82 -1.98 18.62
CA ALA A 5 11.94 -1.67 19.51
C ALA A 5 12.91 -0.65 18.87
N GLU A 6 13.21 -0.81 17.58
CA GLU A 6 14.05 0.15 16.85
C GLU A 6 13.38 1.52 16.69
N GLY A 7 12.06 1.55 16.44
CA GLY A 7 11.27 2.78 16.37
C GLY A 7 11.28 3.58 17.68
N ILE A 8 11.19 2.90 18.83
CA ILE A 8 11.32 3.52 20.16
C ILE A 8 12.74 4.08 20.35
N LYS A 9 13.75 3.27 20.06
CA LYS A 9 15.17 3.66 20.18
C LYS A 9 15.51 4.91 19.37
N GLN A 10 14.95 5.03 18.16
CA GLN A 10 15.12 6.19 17.29
C GLN A 10 14.16 7.34 17.59
N LYS A 11 13.35 7.23 18.63
CA LYS A 11 12.37 8.25 19.06
C LYS A 11 11.36 8.61 17.95
N LEU A 12 11.01 7.65 17.10
CA LEU A 12 9.97 7.80 16.08
C LEU A 12 8.59 7.62 16.70
N ILE A 13 8.50 6.70 17.65
CA ILE A 13 7.30 6.40 18.44
C ILE A 13 7.64 6.29 19.91
N GLN A 14 6.64 6.49 20.75
CA GLN A 14 6.67 6.17 22.18
C GLN A 14 5.33 5.56 22.63
N PHE A 15 5.34 4.82 23.72
CA PHE A 15 4.15 4.24 24.31
C PHE A 15 3.80 4.90 25.64
N GLU A 16 2.50 4.97 25.89
CA GLU A 16 1.91 5.45 27.15
C GLU A 16 0.95 4.41 27.73
N ASP A 17 0.64 4.54 29.02
CA ASP A 17 -0.34 3.72 29.75
C ASP A 17 -0.17 2.22 29.51
N ASN A 18 1.02 1.67 29.78
CA ASN A 18 1.33 0.24 29.58
C ASN A 18 1.05 -0.23 28.15
N ARG A 19 1.47 0.56 27.15
CA ARG A 19 1.24 0.33 25.72
C ARG A 19 -0.22 0.39 25.28
N LYS A 20 -1.09 0.99 26.05
CA LYS A 20 -2.46 1.24 25.63
C LYS A 20 -2.51 2.27 24.49
N TYR A 21 -1.59 3.24 24.52
CA TYR A 21 -1.51 4.28 23.54
C TYR A 21 -0.11 4.34 22.91
N ILE A 22 -0.08 4.67 21.63
CA ILE A 22 1.12 5.01 20.87
C ILE A 22 1.10 6.49 20.53
N VAL A 23 2.26 7.14 20.59
CA VAL A 23 2.46 8.52 20.16
C VAL A 23 3.46 8.52 19.01
N TYR A 24 3.05 9.05 17.87
CA TYR A 24 3.92 9.31 16.72
C TYR A 24 4.61 10.66 16.93
N VAL A 25 5.86 10.61 17.34
CA VAL A 25 6.60 11.78 17.86
C VAL A 25 6.67 12.94 16.86
N HIS A 26 6.87 12.64 15.56
CA HIS A 26 7.03 13.65 14.52
C HIS A 26 5.75 14.47 14.23
N GLN A 27 4.57 13.96 14.64
CA GLN A 27 3.28 14.63 14.46
C GLN A 27 2.61 15.00 15.79
N ASP A 28 3.23 14.61 16.92
CA ASP A 28 2.63 14.70 18.27
C ASP A 28 1.21 14.08 18.29
N LYS A 29 1.08 12.93 17.64
CA LYS A 29 -0.23 12.28 17.45
C LYS A 29 -0.35 11.04 18.30
N ARG A 30 -1.31 11.04 19.22
CA ARG A 30 -1.62 9.94 20.14
C ARG A 30 -2.76 9.09 19.60
N ARG A 31 -2.59 7.77 19.58
CA ARG A 31 -3.59 6.80 19.07
C ARG A 31 -3.75 5.62 20.03
N ASN A 32 -4.90 4.94 19.93
CA ASN A 32 -5.19 3.77 20.75
C ASN A 32 -4.50 2.52 20.14
N TYR A 33 -3.42 2.05 20.75
CA TYR A 33 -2.64 0.91 20.28
C TYR A 33 -3.29 -0.45 20.59
N THR A 34 -4.42 -0.48 21.32
CA THR A 34 -5.21 -1.70 21.46
C THR A 34 -6.08 -1.99 20.25
N ASN A 35 -6.20 -1.03 19.32
CA ASN A 35 -6.82 -1.25 18.02
C ASN A 35 -5.88 -2.08 17.12
N PRO A 36 -6.30 -3.27 16.64
CA PRO A 36 -5.46 -4.11 15.78
C PRO A 36 -4.99 -3.44 14.47
N GLU A 37 -5.75 -2.52 13.90
CA GLU A 37 -5.34 -1.76 12.72
C GLU A 37 -4.21 -0.78 13.05
N GLU A 38 -4.26 -0.14 14.23
CA GLU A 38 -3.21 0.75 14.69
C GLU A 38 -1.87 0.04 14.87
N VAL A 39 -1.88 -1.23 15.28
CA VAL A 39 -0.66 -2.05 15.36
C VAL A 39 -0.02 -2.19 13.98
N VAL A 40 -0.81 -2.54 12.96
CA VAL A 40 -0.33 -2.67 11.58
C VAL A 40 0.14 -1.33 11.04
N GLN A 41 -0.59 -0.25 11.31
CA GLN A 41 -0.23 1.09 10.87
C GLN A 41 1.09 1.56 11.47
N ALA A 42 1.33 1.28 12.76
CA ALA A 42 2.58 1.61 13.43
C ALA A 42 3.77 0.86 12.83
N GLU A 43 3.65 -0.45 12.61
CA GLU A 43 4.70 -1.24 11.96
C GLU A 43 4.97 -0.73 10.53
N THR A 44 3.91 -0.43 9.77
CA THR A 44 4.00 0.07 8.40
C THR A 44 4.69 1.44 8.33
N PHE A 45 4.33 2.36 9.23
CA PHE A 45 5.02 3.64 9.37
C PHE A 45 6.51 3.45 9.62
N LEU A 46 6.87 2.56 10.55
CA LEU A 46 8.28 2.28 10.85
C LEU A 46 9.00 1.62 9.67
N HIS A 47 8.35 0.75 8.91
CA HIS A 47 8.91 0.20 7.67
C HIS A 47 9.19 1.31 6.65
N LEU A 48 8.29 2.24 6.45
CA LEU A 48 8.51 3.38 5.55
C LEU A 48 9.73 4.21 5.95
N VAL A 49 9.95 4.45 7.25
CA VAL A 49 11.10 5.21 7.75
C VAL A 49 12.38 4.37 7.77
N LEU A 50 12.33 3.19 8.40
CA LEU A 50 13.53 2.42 8.73
C LEU A 50 14.01 1.52 7.59
N THR A 51 13.08 0.97 6.82
CA THR A 51 13.38 0.03 5.72
C THR A 51 13.41 0.75 4.39
N TYR A 52 12.36 1.50 4.06
CA TYR A 52 12.23 2.24 2.81
C TYR A 52 12.97 3.59 2.81
N LYS A 53 13.49 4.02 3.97
CA LYS A 53 14.36 5.20 4.16
C LYS A 53 13.69 6.54 3.87
N TYR A 54 12.37 6.61 3.85
CA TYR A 54 11.70 7.90 3.69
C TYR A 54 11.98 8.80 4.89
N PRO A 55 12.35 10.07 4.67
CA PRO A 55 12.48 11.04 5.75
C PRO A 55 11.14 11.18 6.50
N VAL A 56 11.17 11.07 7.82
CA VAL A 56 9.95 11.13 8.64
C VAL A 56 9.11 12.37 8.39
N LYS A 57 9.74 13.51 8.06
CA LYS A 57 9.08 14.77 7.72
C LYS A 57 8.21 14.69 6.44
N ARG A 58 8.47 13.70 5.56
CA ARG A 58 7.70 13.45 4.33
C ARG A 58 6.58 12.44 4.51
N ILE A 59 6.34 11.98 5.72
CA ILE A 59 5.26 11.03 6.03
C ILE A 59 4.22 11.74 6.87
N ARG A 60 2.96 11.57 6.51
CA ARG A 60 1.80 12.02 7.30
C ARG A 60 0.87 10.85 7.51
N GLN A 61 0.33 10.75 8.71
CA GLN A 61 -0.64 9.74 9.09
C GLN A 61 -1.98 10.40 9.38
N PHE A 62 -3.06 9.64 9.17
CA PHE A 62 -4.43 10.12 9.43
C PHE A 62 -4.74 11.39 8.65
N VAL A 63 -4.54 11.34 7.35
CA VAL A 63 -4.67 12.49 6.46
C VAL A 63 -6.08 12.58 5.92
N ALA A 64 -6.73 13.72 6.12
CA ALA A 64 -8.04 13.99 5.53
C ALA A 64 -7.92 14.10 4.01
N VAL A 65 -8.66 13.26 3.29
CA VAL A 65 -8.75 13.24 1.82
C VAL A 65 -10.16 13.63 1.40
N GLN A 66 -10.27 14.64 0.54
CA GLN A 66 -11.56 15.09 0.02
C GLN A 66 -12.06 14.19 -1.11
N MET A 67 -13.18 13.51 -0.90
CA MET A 67 -13.81 12.58 -1.83
C MET A 67 -15.17 13.12 -2.28
N GLY A 68 -15.17 14.05 -3.23
CA GLY A 68 -16.39 14.76 -3.63
C GLY A 68 -16.97 15.59 -2.47
N SER A 69 -18.17 15.25 -1.99
CA SER A 69 -18.80 15.90 -0.84
C SER A 69 -18.40 15.35 0.54
N GLU A 70 -17.70 14.22 0.57
CA GLU A 70 -17.27 13.55 1.81
C GLU A 70 -15.78 13.75 2.07
N THR A 71 -15.40 13.85 3.34
CA THR A 71 -14.01 13.79 3.77
C THR A 71 -13.77 12.44 4.41
N LYS A 72 -12.71 11.72 3.95
CA LYS A 72 -12.29 10.44 4.49
C LYS A 72 -10.86 10.55 5.01
N GLU A 73 -10.42 9.60 5.82
CA GLU A 73 -9.07 9.57 6.37
C GLU A 73 -8.26 8.49 5.66
N ALA A 74 -7.12 8.87 5.07
CA ALA A 74 -6.11 7.93 4.60
C ALA A 74 -5.15 7.62 5.75
N ASP A 75 -4.77 6.35 5.91
CA ASP A 75 -3.93 5.93 7.04
C ASP A 75 -2.55 6.57 7.00
N ILE A 76 -1.83 6.45 5.86
CA ILE A 76 -0.51 7.03 5.70
C ILE A 76 -0.35 7.59 4.28
N ILE A 77 0.18 8.80 4.16
CA ILE A 77 0.64 9.37 2.88
C ILE A 77 2.13 9.68 2.98
N VAL A 78 2.88 9.20 2.01
CA VAL A 78 4.29 9.57 1.79
C VAL A 78 4.36 10.61 0.67
N TYR A 79 5.11 11.68 0.89
CA TYR A 79 5.25 12.79 -0.06
C TYR A 79 6.61 12.76 -0.75
N ALA A 80 6.63 13.13 -2.02
CA ALA A 80 7.85 13.24 -2.81
C ALA A 80 8.70 14.45 -2.42
N ASP A 81 8.08 15.47 -1.80
CA ASP A 81 8.71 16.73 -1.45
C ASP A 81 8.57 17.06 0.05
N ASP A 82 9.40 17.97 0.53
CA ASP A 82 9.42 18.42 1.92
C ASP A 82 8.28 19.40 2.26
N ALA A 83 7.64 19.99 1.24
CA ALA A 83 6.51 20.89 1.39
C ALA A 83 5.17 20.16 1.54
N LEU A 84 5.18 18.83 1.42
CA LEU A 84 4.01 17.96 1.52
C LEU A 84 2.91 18.32 0.51
N LYS A 85 3.31 18.66 -0.72
CA LYS A 85 2.39 19.05 -1.81
C LYS A 85 2.28 18.01 -2.91
N ALA A 86 3.23 17.07 -2.98
CA ALA A 86 3.29 16.03 -3.99
C ALA A 86 3.16 14.64 -3.35
N PRO A 87 1.93 14.12 -3.14
CA PRO A 87 1.71 12.76 -2.65
C PRO A 87 2.36 11.74 -3.59
N LEU A 88 3.09 10.78 -3.03
CA LEU A 88 3.82 9.76 -3.78
C LEU A 88 3.22 8.38 -3.54
N ILE A 89 3.02 8.01 -2.28
CA ILE A 89 2.49 6.70 -1.89
C ILE A 89 1.30 6.91 -0.95
N ILE A 90 0.19 6.27 -1.25
CA ILE A 90 -0.93 6.09 -0.31
C ILE A 90 -0.79 4.70 0.31
N THR A 91 -0.88 4.63 1.62
CA THR A 91 -0.89 3.34 2.32
C THR A 91 -2.18 3.17 3.09
N GLU A 92 -2.82 2.02 2.92
CA GLU A 92 -4.03 1.60 3.64
C GLU A 92 -3.71 0.36 4.48
N CYS A 93 -4.00 0.43 5.77
CA CYS A 93 -3.71 -0.61 6.75
C CYS A 93 -5.00 -1.30 7.21
N LYS A 94 -4.98 -2.61 7.30
CA LYS A 94 -6.06 -3.42 7.87
C LYS A 94 -5.51 -4.33 8.95
N LYS A 95 -6.36 -4.73 9.89
CA LYS A 95 -5.98 -5.70 10.92
C LYS A 95 -5.52 -7.01 10.28
N GLU A 96 -4.62 -7.72 10.94
CA GLU A 96 -4.03 -8.97 10.46
C GLU A 96 -5.08 -10.03 10.06
N THR A 97 -6.20 -10.07 10.79
CA THR A 97 -7.31 -11.03 10.58
C THR A 97 -8.39 -10.52 9.61
N VAL A 98 -8.06 -9.58 8.74
CA VAL A 98 -9.01 -9.03 7.75
C VAL A 98 -9.45 -10.10 6.76
N SER A 99 -10.73 -10.10 6.37
CA SER A 99 -11.23 -10.98 5.32
C SER A 99 -10.72 -10.55 3.94
N GLU A 100 -10.65 -11.50 2.99
CA GLU A 100 -10.26 -11.24 1.60
C GLU A 100 -11.12 -10.15 0.95
N LEU A 101 -12.41 -10.15 1.23
CA LEU A 101 -13.35 -9.16 0.69
C LEU A 101 -13.08 -7.75 1.24
N GLU A 102 -12.86 -7.63 2.54
CA GLU A 102 -12.54 -6.35 3.18
C GLU A 102 -11.17 -5.83 2.74
N PHE A 103 -10.19 -6.73 2.57
CA PHE A 103 -8.87 -6.35 2.05
C PHE A 103 -8.96 -5.84 0.60
N ALA A 104 -9.75 -6.50 -0.25
CA ALA A 104 -10.01 -6.04 -1.62
C ALA A 104 -10.70 -4.67 -1.66
N ARG A 105 -11.66 -4.42 -0.75
CA ARG A 105 -12.31 -3.10 -0.60
C ARG A 105 -11.33 -2.03 -0.13
N ALA A 106 -10.40 -2.37 0.78
CA ALA A 106 -9.34 -1.46 1.20
C ALA A 106 -8.43 -1.08 0.02
N ALA A 107 -8.13 -2.03 -0.88
CA ALA A 107 -7.38 -1.74 -2.10
C ALA A 107 -8.13 -0.78 -3.03
N ASP A 108 -9.44 -0.96 -3.22
CA ASP A 108 -10.26 -0.06 -4.05
C ASP A 108 -10.38 1.35 -3.40
N GLN A 109 -10.44 1.41 -2.08
CA GLN A 109 -10.44 2.66 -1.32
C GLN A 109 -9.10 3.40 -1.50
N ALA A 110 -7.98 2.71 -1.35
CA ALA A 110 -6.64 3.29 -1.54
C ALA A 110 -6.43 3.81 -2.98
N VAL A 111 -6.97 3.10 -4.01
CA VAL A 111 -6.98 3.59 -5.39
C VAL A 111 -7.75 4.90 -5.50
N SER A 112 -8.90 4.98 -4.86
CA SER A 112 -9.72 6.19 -4.88
C SER A 112 -8.99 7.38 -4.25
N TYR A 113 -8.30 7.16 -3.13
CA TYR A 113 -7.46 8.19 -2.49
C TYR A 113 -6.27 8.59 -3.36
N ALA A 114 -5.58 7.62 -3.96
CA ALA A 114 -4.45 7.92 -4.83
C ALA A 114 -4.85 8.74 -6.05
N VAL A 115 -6.03 8.48 -6.62
CA VAL A 115 -6.56 9.29 -7.74
C VAL A 115 -6.93 10.69 -7.27
N ALA A 116 -7.58 10.85 -6.10
CA ALA A 116 -7.98 12.13 -5.56
C ALA A 116 -6.78 13.02 -5.22
N GLU A 117 -5.76 12.45 -4.61
CA GLU A 117 -4.54 13.12 -4.16
C GLU A 117 -3.46 13.24 -5.24
N GLY A 118 -3.61 12.51 -6.36
CA GLY A 118 -2.59 12.46 -7.42
C GLY A 118 -1.36 11.62 -7.06
N ALA A 119 -1.49 10.68 -6.13
CA ALA A 119 -0.40 9.79 -5.74
C ALA A 119 -0.15 8.71 -6.81
N ARG A 120 1.12 8.36 -6.99
CA ARG A 120 1.53 7.39 -8.01
C ARG A 120 1.49 5.95 -7.52
N TYR A 121 1.76 5.70 -6.25
CA TYR A 121 1.89 4.36 -5.71
C TYR A 121 0.90 4.10 -4.59
N ILE A 122 0.57 2.84 -4.41
CA ILE A 122 -0.32 2.37 -3.34
C ILE A 122 0.32 1.16 -2.68
N TRP A 123 0.23 1.12 -1.36
CA TRP A 123 0.55 -0.04 -0.54
C TRP A 123 -0.65 -0.36 0.35
N VAL A 124 -1.27 -1.51 0.15
CA VAL A 124 -2.31 -2.04 1.03
C VAL A 124 -1.73 -3.17 1.85
N THR A 125 -1.89 -3.12 3.15
CA THR A 125 -1.27 -4.10 4.05
C THR A 125 -2.19 -4.50 5.20
N SER A 126 -2.07 -5.79 5.60
CA SER A 126 -2.61 -6.31 6.84
C SER A 126 -1.53 -7.02 7.65
N LYS A 127 -0.27 -6.58 7.54
CA LYS A 127 0.93 -7.22 8.09
C LYS A 127 1.34 -8.49 7.34
N LEU A 128 0.49 -9.52 7.28
CA LEU A 128 0.75 -10.78 6.59
C LEU A 128 0.54 -10.67 5.08
N LYS A 129 -0.45 -9.89 4.67
CA LYS A 129 -0.79 -9.70 3.26
C LYS A 129 -0.42 -8.30 2.81
N ASN A 130 0.30 -8.21 1.68
CA ASN A 130 0.71 -6.96 1.08
C ASN A 130 0.33 -6.94 -0.40
N GLU A 131 -0.29 -5.85 -0.86
CA GLU A 131 -0.51 -5.59 -2.27
C GLU A 131 0.00 -4.19 -2.61
N TYR A 132 0.69 -4.11 -3.75
CA TYR A 132 1.30 -2.87 -4.21
C TYR A 132 0.82 -2.56 -5.62
N PHE A 133 0.50 -1.29 -5.87
CA PHE A 133 0.02 -0.84 -7.17
C PHE A 133 0.70 0.45 -7.61
N GLU A 134 0.88 0.57 -8.93
CA GLU A 134 1.17 1.84 -9.57
C GLU A 134 -0.09 2.36 -10.27
N ILE A 135 -0.35 3.66 -10.13
CA ILE A 135 -1.44 4.36 -10.79
C ILE A 135 -0.86 5.12 -11.99
N PRO A 136 -1.12 4.68 -13.23
CA PRO A 136 -0.64 5.35 -14.43
C PRO A 136 -1.27 6.73 -14.58
N ALA A 137 -0.45 7.79 -14.73
CA ALA A 137 -0.92 9.17 -14.84
C ALA A 137 -1.94 9.39 -15.98
N LYS A 138 -1.80 8.67 -17.10
CA LYS A 138 -2.71 8.79 -18.26
C LYS A 138 -4.01 7.99 -18.12
N LYS A 139 -4.04 7.01 -17.21
CA LYS A 139 -5.18 6.10 -17.00
C LYS A 139 -5.33 5.78 -15.52
N PRO A 140 -5.74 6.74 -14.68
CA PRO A 140 -5.77 6.55 -13.22
C PRO A 140 -6.72 5.43 -12.75
N LYS A 141 -7.64 4.98 -13.59
CA LYS A 141 -8.51 3.82 -13.30
C LYS A 141 -7.85 2.46 -13.51
N ASP A 142 -6.72 2.44 -14.22
CA ASP A 142 -5.99 1.22 -14.55
C ASP A 142 -4.83 1.08 -13.55
N ARG A 143 -5.08 0.43 -12.41
CA ARG A 143 -4.00 0.08 -11.48
C ARG A 143 -3.15 -1.06 -12.03
N ILE A 144 -1.84 -0.95 -11.88
CA ILE A 144 -0.87 -1.98 -12.28
C ILE A 144 -0.29 -2.59 -11.01
N THR A 145 -0.38 -3.91 -10.87
CA THR A 145 0.29 -4.60 -9.75
C THR A 145 1.80 -4.53 -9.93
N ILE A 146 2.49 -4.12 -8.89
CA ILE A 146 3.95 -4.01 -8.83
C ILE A 146 4.48 -4.87 -7.68
N PRO A 147 5.76 -5.29 -7.69
CA PRO A 147 6.31 -6.15 -6.64
C PRO A 147 6.50 -5.44 -5.29
N ASP A 148 6.69 -4.11 -5.32
CA ASP A 148 6.90 -3.29 -4.13
C ASP A 148 6.74 -1.80 -4.47
N VAL A 149 6.57 -0.94 -3.46
CA VAL A 149 6.68 0.51 -3.64
C VAL A 149 8.16 0.95 -3.69
N PRO A 150 8.49 2.10 -4.31
CA PRO A 150 9.88 2.57 -4.37
C PRO A 150 10.42 2.89 -2.98
N GLN A 151 11.71 2.64 -2.78
CA GLN A 151 12.45 3.15 -1.64
C GLN A 151 12.85 4.62 -1.89
N PHE A 152 13.10 5.36 -0.83
CA PHE A 152 13.50 6.76 -0.96
C PHE A 152 14.75 6.92 -1.83
N GLY A 153 14.70 7.83 -2.78
CA GLY A 153 15.78 8.08 -3.74
C GLY A 153 15.84 7.13 -4.93
N VAL A 154 14.94 6.14 -4.99
CA VAL A 154 14.85 5.22 -6.13
C VAL A 154 13.89 5.78 -7.17
N THR A 155 14.34 5.90 -8.41
CA THR A 155 13.55 6.45 -9.54
C THR A 155 12.91 5.37 -10.39
N GLU A 156 13.46 4.17 -10.40
CA GLU A 156 12.97 3.01 -11.16
C GLU A 156 12.73 1.82 -10.23
N LEU A 157 11.55 1.26 -10.30
CA LEU A 157 11.21 0.08 -9.51
C LEU A 157 11.95 -1.16 -10.02
N ALA A 158 12.45 -1.96 -9.09
CA ALA A 158 12.95 -3.28 -9.40
C ALA A 158 11.82 -4.17 -9.94
N ARG A 159 12.14 -5.03 -10.90
CA ARG A 159 11.18 -6.03 -11.42
C ARG A 159 10.73 -7.03 -10.35
N PHE A 160 11.59 -7.27 -9.36
CA PHE A 160 11.34 -8.21 -8.27
C PHE A 160 11.71 -7.56 -6.94
N LYS A 161 10.99 -7.92 -5.88
CA LYS A 161 11.28 -7.49 -4.50
C LYS A 161 12.41 -8.30 -3.88
N PHE A 162 12.51 -9.57 -4.25
CA PHE A 162 13.41 -10.55 -3.65
C PHE A 162 14.45 -11.04 -4.65
N ALA A 163 15.63 -11.36 -4.15
CA ALA A 163 16.69 -12.08 -4.85
C ALA A 163 17.26 -13.17 -3.92
N LYS A 164 17.92 -14.21 -4.47
CA LYS A 164 18.41 -15.34 -3.69
C LYS A 164 19.15 -14.90 -2.42
N ASP A 165 20.11 -14.02 -2.56
CA ASP A 165 20.96 -13.54 -1.46
C ASP A 165 20.67 -12.05 -1.12
N GLY A 166 19.55 -11.50 -1.61
CA GLY A 166 19.28 -10.07 -1.52
C GLY A 166 20.15 -9.23 -2.45
N GLY A 167 20.51 -8.02 -2.03
CA GLY A 167 21.42 -7.16 -2.79
C GLY A 167 20.83 -5.79 -3.11
N THR A 168 21.43 -5.13 -4.10
CA THR A 168 20.96 -3.81 -4.57
C THR A 168 20.96 -3.78 -6.09
N THR A 169 19.88 -3.28 -6.69
CA THR A 169 19.79 -3.10 -8.15
C THR A 169 20.73 -1.98 -8.61
N LYS A 170 20.96 -1.91 -9.94
CA LYS A 170 21.72 -0.81 -10.55
C LYS A 170 21.10 0.57 -10.28
N THR A 171 19.79 0.62 -10.05
CA THR A 171 19.03 1.84 -9.74
C THR A 171 18.96 2.16 -8.25
N GLY A 172 19.66 1.39 -7.41
CA GLY A 172 19.79 1.64 -5.97
C GLY A 172 18.71 1.00 -5.10
N GLN A 173 17.73 0.28 -5.68
CA GLN A 173 16.71 -0.40 -4.90
C GLN A 173 17.28 -1.63 -4.19
N LYS A 174 17.07 -1.73 -2.88
CA LYS A 174 17.43 -2.90 -2.09
C LYS A 174 16.48 -4.04 -2.38
N LEU A 175 17.04 -5.21 -2.70
CA LEU A 175 16.32 -6.48 -2.80
C LEU A 175 16.49 -7.25 -1.50
N PHE A 176 15.42 -7.91 -1.06
CA PHE A 176 15.43 -8.72 0.16
C PHE A 176 15.87 -10.16 -0.15
N PRO A 177 16.57 -10.86 0.77
CA PRO A 177 16.89 -12.26 0.60
C PRO A 177 15.61 -13.11 0.53
N LEU A 178 15.62 -14.18 -0.29
CA LEU A 178 14.49 -15.11 -0.39
C LEU A 178 14.17 -15.79 0.95
N GLU A 179 15.15 -16.02 1.79
CA GLU A 179 14.97 -16.60 3.12
C GLU A 179 14.13 -15.73 4.08
N THR A 180 13.93 -14.44 3.75
CA THR A 180 13.09 -13.53 4.55
C THR A 180 11.64 -13.53 4.08
N VAL A 181 11.33 -14.28 3.03
CA VAL A 181 9.97 -14.35 2.45
C VAL A 181 9.17 -15.39 3.20
N SER A 182 8.00 -15.03 3.68
CA SER A 182 7.03 -16.02 4.16
C SER A 182 6.43 -16.81 2.98
N GLU A 183 5.95 -18.04 3.23
CA GLU A 183 5.27 -18.84 2.20
C GLU A 183 4.09 -18.09 1.58
N ASP A 184 3.37 -17.31 2.38
CA ASP A 184 2.24 -16.50 1.93
C ASP A 184 2.66 -15.37 0.99
N GLU A 185 3.77 -14.68 1.27
CA GLU A 185 4.32 -13.65 0.39
C GLU A 185 4.80 -14.24 -0.94
N LEU A 186 5.40 -15.43 -0.92
CA LEU A 186 5.79 -16.18 -2.13
C LEU A 186 4.56 -16.52 -2.98
N MET A 187 3.51 -17.04 -2.38
CA MET A 187 2.28 -17.42 -3.09
C MET A 187 1.58 -16.22 -3.72
N ILE A 188 1.63 -15.05 -3.08
CA ILE A 188 1.08 -13.80 -3.64
C ILE A 188 1.91 -13.32 -4.83
N SER A 189 3.23 -13.42 -4.76
CA SER A 189 4.14 -12.98 -5.82
C SER A 189 4.00 -13.80 -7.12
N PHE A 190 3.48 -15.03 -7.04
CA PHE A 190 3.26 -15.92 -8.18
C PHE A 190 1.84 -15.91 -8.73
N LYS A 191 0.89 -15.21 -8.10
CA LYS A 191 -0.45 -15.06 -8.68
C LYS A 191 -0.34 -14.20 -9.94
N PRO A 192 -0.65 -14.74 -11.15
CA PRO A 192 -0.67 -13.92 -12.37
C PRO A 192 -1.71 -12.81 -12.19
N ALA A 193 -1.37 -11.60 -12.65
CA ALA A 193 -2.33 -10.51 -12.72
C ALA A 193 -3.62 -11.03 -13.37
N ARG A 194 -4.77 -10.95 -12.68
CA ARG A 194 -6.05 -11.40 -13.22
C ARG A 194 -6.28 -10.69 -14.54
N SER A 195 -6.16 -11.43 -15.65
CA SER A 195 -6.59 -10.94 -16.95
C SER A 195 -8.08 -10.60 -16.82
N LYS A 196 -8.44 -9.37 -17.18
CA LYS A 196 -9.83 -8.96 -17.31
C LYS A 196 -10.50 -10.00 -18.22
N SER A 197 -11.40 -10.82 -17.70
CA SER A 197 -12.30 -11.63 -18.52
C SER A 197 -13.12 -10.67 -19.38
N MET A 198 -12.88 -10.67 -20.67
CA MET A 198 -13.77 -9.97 -21.62
C MET A 198 -15.18 -10.49 -21.43
N PRO A 199 -16.21 -9.62 -21.37
CA PRO A 199 -17.58 -10.07 -21.39
C PRO A 199 -17.82 -10.80 -22.71
N ILE A 200 -18.21 -12.07 -22.63
CA ILE A 200 -18.70 -12.84 -23.77
C ILE A 200 -19.94 -12.14 -24.28
N SER A 201 -19.84 -11.49 -25.44
CA SER A 201 -21.00 -10.97 -26.14
C SER A 201 -21.90 -12.16 -26.54
N ARG A 202 -23.00 -12.34 -25.84
CA ARG A 202 -24.07 -13.25 -26.30
C ARG A 202 -24.64 -12.67 -27.58
N GLY A 203 -24.23 -13.24 -28.72
CA GLY A 203 -24.84 -12.99 -29.99
C GLY A 203 -26.33 -13.40 -29.93
N ASN A 204 -27.23 -12.42 -30.05
CA ASN A 204 -28.64 -12.63 -30.31
C ASN A 204 -28.80 -13.17 -31.73
N SER A 205 -28.91 -14.48 -31.89
CA SER A 205 -29.42 -15.10 -33.10
C SER A 205 -30.93 -14.93 -33.11
N ARG A 206 -31.44 -13.90 -33.77
CA ARG A 206 -32.85 -13.84 -34.19
C ARG A 206 -33.02 -14.81 -35.36
N ALA A 207 -33.71 -15.92 -35.10
CA ALA A 207 -34.26 -16.77 -36.14
C ALA A 207 -35.37 -16.00 -36.86
N SER A 208 -35.17 -15.72 -38.13
CA SER A 208 -36.17 -15.21 -39.05
C SER A 208 -36.96 -16.39 -39.57
N THR A 209 -38.21 -16.55 -39.13
CA THR A 209 -39.19 -17.47 -39.75
C THR A 209 -39.74 -16.81 -41.00
N ALA A 210 -39.38 -17.32 -42.15
CA ALA A 210 -40.03 -16.98 -43.44
C ALA A 210 -41.22 -17.91 -43.59
N THR A 211 -42.42 -17.33 -43.63
CA THR A 211 -43.67 -18.01 -44.06
C THR A 211 -43.78 -17.88 -45.57
N ILE A 212 -43.88 -19.01 -46.25
CA ILE A 212 -44.21 -19.11 -47.67
C ILE A 212 -45.74 -19.27 -47.77
N ALA A 213 -46.35 -18.43 -48.52
CA ALA A 213 -47.64 -18.67 -49.21
C ALA A 213 -47.56 -18.20 -50.64
#